data_6bc426beb1e36e237babce505796ee4a
#
_entry.id   6bc426beb1e36e237babce505796ee4a
#
_cell.length_a   1.000
_cell.length_b   1.000
_cell.length_c   1.000
_cell.angle_alpha   90.00
_cell.angle_beta   90.00
_cell.angle_gamma   90.00
#
_symmetry.space_group_name_H-M   'P 1'
#
loop_
_entity.id
_entity.type
_entity.pdbx_description
1 polymer ?
#
loop_
_entity_poly.entity_id
_entity_poly.type
_entity_poly.pdbx_seq_one_letter_code
_entity_poly.pdbx_strand_id
1 'polypeptide(L)'
;IAILANGLDTIYPSENRELAKNILNKGILLTEYTFGLKAEKFRLIERDRIQAMLANDIVLIESDIKGGSMHAIKWAKKLNKRIWCFDMNASGNKEILNNYDNVIKFSNIEEFINKFNVNS
;
A
#
# COMPACT_ATOMS: atom_id res chain seq x y z
N ILE A 1 -1.36 2.46 -11.25
CA ILE A 1 -1.40 0.99 -11.25
C ILE A 1 -2.17 0.52 -10.03
N ALA A 2 -3.16 -0.36 -10.22
CA ALA A 2 -3.79 -1.07 -9.12
C ALA A 2 -3.42 -2.56 -9.18
N ILE A 3 -2.99 -3.11 -8.06
CA ILE A 3 -2.61 -4.52 -7.93
C ILE A 3 -3.76 -5.29 -7.29
N LEU A 4 -4.30 -6.26 -8.02
CA LEU A 4 -5.45 -7.06 -7.57
C LEU A 4 -5.00 -8.35 -6.90
N ALA A 5 -5.84 -8.86 -5.99
CA ALA A 5 -5.66 -10.14 -5.30
C ALA A 5 -6.60 -11.24 -5.86
N ASN A 6 -7.06 -11.05 -7.09
CA ASN A 6 -7.98 -11.93 -7.82
C ASN A 6 -7.74 -11.83 -9.32
N GLY A 7 -8.38 -12.68 -10.11
CA GLY A 7 -8.31 -12.60 -11.57
C GLY A 7 -8.90 -11.29 -12.10
N LEU A 8 -8.48 -10.86 -13.30
CA LEU A 8 -8.94 -9.62 -13.93
C LEU A 8 -10.42 -9.67 -14.40
N ASP A 9 -11.05 -10.83 -14.34
CA ASP A 9 -12.45 -11.05 -14.70
C ASP A 9 -13.44 -10.50 -13.65
N THR A 10 -12.95 -10.16 -12.45
CA THR A 10 -13.77 -9.60 -11.37
C THR A 10 -13.07 -8.45 -10.69
N ILE A 11 -13.84 -7.54 -10.11
CA ILE A 11 -13.33 -6.46 -9.25
C ILE A 11 -13.79 -6.71 -7.81
N TYR A 12 -12.82 -6.73 -6.89
CA TYR A 12 -13.06 -6.90 -5.47
C TYR A 12 -12.45 -5.74 -4.65
N PRO A 13 -13.19 -5.16 -3.72
CA PRO A 13 -14.62 -5.37 -3.53
C PRO A 13 -15.43 -4.79 -4.72
N SER A 14 -16.66 -5.27 -4.90
CA SER A 14 -17.50 -4.93 -6.08
C SER A 14 -17.82 -3.45 -6.21
N GLU A 15 -17.80 -2.73 -5.11
CA GLU A 15 -18.02 -1.27 -5.02
C GLU A 15 -16.94 -0.47 -5.79
N ASN A 16 -15.76 -1.06 -5.96
CA ASN A 16 -14.63 -0.43 -6.66
C ASN A 16 -14.67 -0.58 -8.19
N ARG A 17 -15.77 -1.07 -8.78
CA ARG A 17 -15.87 -1.24 -10.25
C ARG A 17 -15.68 0.07 -11.00
N GLU A 18 -16.31 1.14 -10.53
CA GLU A 18 -16.16 2.44 -11.18
C GLU A 18 -14.75 3.01 -11.01
N LEU A 19 -14.16 2.83 -9.83
CA LEU A 19 -12.75 3.19 -9.60
C LEU A 19 -11.81 2.42 -10.53
N ALA A 20 -12.06 1.13 -10.73
CA ALA A 20 -11.26 0.30 -11.65
C ALA A 20 -11.33 0.80 -13.09
N LYS A 21 -12.51 1.18 -13.59
CA LYS A 21 -12.67 1.81 -14.91
C LYS A 21 -11.89 3.12 -15.01
N ASN A 22 -11.98 3.97 -13.98
CA ASN A 22 -11.25 5.24 -13.95
C ASN A 22 -9.74 5.04 -13.96
N ILE A 23 -9.25 4.02 -13.27
CA ILE A 23 -7.82 3.66 -13.31
C ILE A 23 -7.41 3.22 -14.71
N LEU A 24 -8.21 2.39 -15.39
CA LEU A 24 -7.92 1.91 -16.74
C LEU A 24 -7.85 3.04 -17.79
N ASN A 25 -8.52 4.16 -17.58
CA ASN A 25 -8.43 5.31 -18.47
C ASN A 25 -7.05 5.97 -18.51
N LYS A 26 -6.24 5.83 -17.43
CA LYS A 26 -4.94 6.51 -17.29
C LYS A 26 -3.83 5.59 -16.77
N GLY A 27 -4.11 4.32 -16.60
CA GLY A 27 -3.22 3.37 -15.97
C GLY A 27 -3.56 1.93 -16.27
N ILE A 28 -3.19 1.03 -15.38
CA ILE A 28 -3.39 -0.41 -15.54
C ILE A 28 -3.88 -1.07 -14.26
N LEU A 29 -4.60 -2.18 -14.44
CA LEU A 29 -4.85 -3.18 -13.40
C LEU A 29 -3.88 -4.34 -13.61
N LEU A 30 -3.23 -4.78 -12.56
CA LEU A 30 -2.24 -5.86 -12.60
C LEU A 30 -2.60 -6.94 -11.59
N THR A 31 -2.42 -8.19 -11.96
CA THR A 31 -2.56 -9.33 -11.06
C THR A 31 -1.62 -10.47 -11.46
N GLU A 32 -1.26 -11.29 -10.51
CA GLU A 32 -0.58 -12.57 -10.73
C GLU A 32 -1.53 -13.77 -10.75
N TYR A 33 -2.83 -13.53 -10.55
CA TYR A 33 -3.84 -14.59 -10.47
C TYR A 33 -4.59 -14.77 -11.77
N THR A 34 -4.86 -16.02 -12.14
CA THR A 34 -5.62 -16.37 -13.34
C THR A 34 -7.10 -16.02 -13.20
N PHE A 35 -7.79 -15.94 -14.32
CA PHE A 35 -9.25 -15.74 -14.36
C PHE A 35 -9.97 -16.81 -13.53
N GLY A 36 -11.05 -16.41 -12.88
CA GLY A 36 -11.86 -17.24 -12.00
C GLY A 36 -11.38 -17.33 -10.56
N LEU A 37 -10.16 -16.89 -10.25
CA LEU A 37 -9.68 -16.86 -8.87
C LEU A 37 -10.25 -15.64 -8.13
N LYS A 38 -10.92 -15.91 -7.02
CA LYS A 38 -11.53 -14.89 -6.16
C LYS A 38 -10.51 -14.31 -5.18
N ALA A 39 -10.76 -13.08 -4.74
CA ALA A 39 -9.98 -12.48 -3.65
C ALA A 39 -10.22 -13.25 -2.35
N GLU A 40 -9.13 -13.65 -1.71
CA GLU A 40 -9.11 -14.31 -0.41
C GLU A 40 -8.06 -13.64 0.48
N LYS A 41 -8.20 -13.79 1.80
CA LYS A 41 -7.34 -13.11 2.77
C LYS A 41 -5.84 -13.37 2.50
N PHE A 42 -5.45 -14.58 2.20
CA PHE A 42 -4.06 -14.91 1.93
C PHE A 42 -3.56 -14.27 0.62
N ARG A 43 -4.39 -14.18 -0.43
CA ARG A 43 -4.03 -13.52 -1.69
C ARG A 43 -3.89 -12.01 -1.54
N LEU A 44 -4.70 -11.38 -0.67
CA LEU A 44 -4.54 -9.98 -0.32
C LEU A 44 -3.18 -9.73 0.33
N ILE A 45 -2.77 -10.61 1.23
CA ILE A 45 -1.46 -10.54 1.90
C ILE A 45 -0.30 -10.78 0.92
N GLU A 46 -0.42 -11.80 0.07
CA GLU A 46 0.62 -12.11 -0.93
C GLU A 46 0.80 -10.97 -1.93
N ARG A 47 -0.30 -10.34 -2.37
CA ARG A 47 -0.28 -9.22 -3.29
C ARG A 47 0.52 -8.03 -2.77
N ASP A 48 0.54 -7.78 -1.46
CA ASP A 48 1.20 -6.63 -0.84
C ASP A 48 2.71 -6.58 -1.15
N ARG A 49 3.35 -7.73 -1.40
CA ARG A 49 4.75 -7.77 -1.85
C ARG A 49 4.94 -7.09 -3.20
N ILE A 50 3.99 -7.26 -4.12
CA ILE A 50 4.06 -6.66 -5.46
C ILE A 50 3.88 -5.15 -5.36
N GLN A 51 2.97 -4.67 -4.51
CA GLN A 51 2.81 -3.25 -4.24
C GLN A 51 4.13 -2.63 -3.74
N ALA A 52 4.77 -3.27 -2.77
CA ALA A 52 6.04 -2.80 -2.24
C ALA A 52 7.18 -2.89 -3.28
N MET A 53 7.20 -3.93 -4.12
CA MET A 53 8.23 -4.08 -5.16
C MET A 53 8.15 -3.00 -6.23
N LEU A 54 6.94 -2.67 -6.69
CA LEU A 54 6.73 -1.72 -7.78
C LEU A 54 6.81 -0.25 -7.34
N ALA A 55 6.59 0.02 -6.06
CA ALA A 55 6.65 1.37 -5.52
C ALA A 55 8.10 1.80 -5.21
N ASN A 56 8.39 3.08 -5.36
CA ASN A 56 9.63 3.68 -4.84
C ASN A 56 9.50 3.99 -3.36
N ASP A 57 8.33 4.43 -2.96
CA ASP A 57 7.98 4.84 -1.60
C ASP A 57 6.70 4.14 -1.15
N ILE A 58 6.60 3.85 0.13
CA ILE A 58 5.37 3.36 0.76
C ILE A 58 4.88 4.42 1.74
N VAL A 59 3.61 4.78 1.64
CA VAL A 59 2.97 5.75 2.54
C VAL A 59 1.95 5.03 3.41
N LEU A 60 2.17 5.01 4.71
CA LEU A 60 1.19 4.52 5.67
C LEU A 60 0.40 5.69 6.26
N ILE A 61 -0.90 5.68 6.05
CA ILE A 61 -1.81 6.65 6.67
C ILE A 61 -2.24 6.14 8.04
N GLU A 62 -2.87 4.97 8.08
CA GLU A 62 -3.39 4.38 9.32
C GLU A 62 -3.32 2.86 9.26
N SER A 63 -2.89 2.25 10.36
CA SER A 63 -2.99 0.80 10.55
C SER A 63 -2.94 0.43 12.03
N ASP A 64 -3.69 -0.59 12.40
CA ASP A 64 -3.39 -1.33 13.62
C ASP A 64 -2.17 -2.22 13.42
N ILE A 65 -1.47 -2.56 14.50
CA ILE A 65 -0.26 -3.40 14.47
C ILE A 65 -0.50 -4.79 13.82
N LYS A 66 -1.74 -5.30 13.91
CA LYS A 66 -2.19 -6.54 13.24
C LYS A 66 -2.94 -6.26 11.93
N GLY A 67 -2.97 -5.02 11.49
CA GLY A 67 -3.67 -4.61 10.27
C GLY A 67 -3.01 -5.14 8.99
N GLY A 68 -3.82 -5.26 7.93
CA GLY A 68 -3.36 -5.73 6.63
C GLY A 68 -2.22 -4.90 6.04
N SER A 69 -2.28 -3.58 6.18
CA SER A 69 -1.25 -2.66 5.68
C SER A 69 0.15 -2.91 6.23
N MET A 70 0.26 -3.55 7.42
CA MET A 70 1.55 -3.91 8.01
C MET A 70 2.31 -4.98 7.19
N HIS A 71 1.63 -5.74 6.34
CA HIS A 71 2.29 -6.67 5.43
C HIS A 71 3.08 -5.92 4.34
N ALA A 72 2.48 -4.89 3.75
CA ALA A 72 3.16 -4.03 2.78
C ALA A 72 4.36 -3.30 3.41
N ILE A 73 4.22 -2.82 4.64
CA ILE A 73 5.32 -2.18 5.39
C ILE A 73 6.48 -3.15 5.66
N LYS A 74 6.20 -4.40 6.05
CA LYS A 74 7.24 -5.41 6.24
C LYS A 74 8.00 -5.71 4.95
N TRP A 75 7.32 -5.76 3.82
CA TRP A 75 7.94 -5.89 2.51
C TRP A 75 8.75 -4.66 2.12
N ALA A 76 8.23 -3.46 2.39
CA ALA A 76 8.97 -2.21 2.16
C ALA A 76 10.30 -2.19 2.93
N LYS A 77 10.28 -2.58 4.22
CA LYS A 77 11.49 -2.71 5.03
C LYS A 77 12.47 -3.72 4.43
N LYS A 78 12.00 -4.92 4.08
CA LYS A 78 12.82 -5.98 3.48
C LYS A 78 13.48 -5.55 2.16
N LEU A 79 12.79 -4.70 1.39
CA LEU A 79 13.24 -4.20 0.10
C LEU A 79 13.98 -2.85 0.19
N ASN A 80 14.26 -2.36 1.40
CA ASN A 80 14.90 -1.06 1.66
C ASN A 80 14.19 0.12 0.97
N LYS A 81 12.85 0.07 0.89
CA LYS A 81 12.05 1.18 0.37
C LYS A 81 11.91 2.27 1.43
N ARG A 82 11.77 3.53 0.98
CA ARG A 82 11.40 4.61 1.88
C ARG A 82 9.99 4.39 2.42
N ILE A 83 9.83 4.59 3.71
CA ILE A 83 8.54 4.47 4.39
C ILE A 83 8.17 5.84 4.94
N TRP A 84 7.02 6.32 4.54
CA TRP A 84 6.39 7.52 5.07
C TRP A 84 5.28 7.10 6.02
N CYS A 85 5.25 7.65 7.20
CA CYS A 85 4.25 7.29 8.21
C CYS A 85 3.56 8.53 8.76
N PHE A 86 2.23 8.54 8.66
CA PHE A 86 1.43 9.60 9.24
C PHE A 86 1.45 9.53 10.78
N ASP A 87 1.68 10.68 11.42
CA ASP A 87 1.74 10.79 12.88
C ASP A 87 0.33 10.76 13.48
N MET A 88 -0.12 9.56 13.82
CA MET A 88 -1.42 9.37 14.44
C MET A 88 -1.40 8.29 15.51
N ASN A 89 -2.47 8.27 16.31
CA ASN A 89 -2.58 7.41 17.50
C ASN A 89 -3.06 5.98 17.19
N ALA A 90 -2.67 5.42 16.04
CA ALA A 90 -2.91 4.01 15.71
C ALA A 90 -1.73 3.14 16.13
N SER A 91 -1.99 1.92 16.57
CA SER A 91 -0.96 1.02 17.13
C SER A 91 0.13 0.65 16.11
N GLY A 92 -0.23 0.45 14.85
CA GLY A 92 0.72 0.18 13.77
C GLY A 92 1.58 1.39 13.43
N ASN A 93 0.99 2.60 13.39
CA ASN A 93 1.74 3.83 13.15
C ASN A 93 2.77 4.07 14.26
N LYS A 94 2.39 3.90 15.53
CA LYS A 94 3.32 3.99 16.67
C LYS A 94 4.44 2.97 16.58
N GLU A 95 4.13 1.73 16.24
CA GLU A 95 5.13 0.68 16.06
C GLU A 95 6.19 1.08 15.03
N ILE A 96 5.75 1.61 13.89
CA ILE A 96 6.65 2.01 12.81
C ILE A 96 7.48 3.22 13.20
N LEU A 97 6.85 4.25 13.77
CA LEU A 97 7.55 5.48 14.16
C LEU A 97 8.58 5.27 15.27
N ASN A 98 8.36 4.29 16.16
CA ASN A 98 9.24 4.03 17.30
C ASN A 98 10.33 2.99 17.00
N ASN A 99 10.06 2.01 16.13
CA ASN A 99 10.87 0.80 16.02
C ASN A 99 11.45 0.55 14.62
N TYR A 100 11.15 1.41 13.63
CA TYR A 100 11.69 1.27 12.28
C TYR A 100 12.68 2.40 11.99
N ASP A 101 13.84 2.02 11.47
CA ASP A 101 14.83 2.97 10.98
C ASP A 101 14.39 3.54 9.62
N ASN A 102 14.84 4.76 9.29
CA ASN A 102 14.62 5.41 8.00
C ASN A 102 13.13 5.65 7.65
N VAL A 103 12.31 5.89 8.66
CA VAL A 103 10.91 6.29 8.47
C VAL A 103 10.79 7.81 8.46
N ILE A 104 10.11 8.33 7.46
CA ILE A 104 9.83 9.76 7.36
C ILE A 104 8.44 10.04 7.94
N LYS A 105 8.41 10.71 9.08
CA LYS A 105 7.17 11.12 9.75
C LYS A 105 6.59 12.36 9.10
N PHE A 106 5.25 12.42 8.98
CA PHE A 106 4.51 13.62 8.60
C PHE A 106 3.18 13.70 9.37
N SER A 107 2.70 14.92 9.62
CA SER A 107 1.52 15.17 10.45
C SER A 107 0.35 15.80 9.67
N ASN A 108 0.60 16.25 8.44
CA ASN A 108 -0.42 16.77 7.53
C ASN A 108 0.07 16.69 6.08
N ILE A 109 -0.86 16.95 5.16
CA ILE A 109 -0.58 16.82 3.71
C ILE A 109 0.45 17.85 3.21
N GLU A 110 0.45 19.04 3.75
CA GLU A 110 1.38 20.11 3.36
C GLU A 110 2.81 19.73 3.75
N GLU A 111 3.01 19.24 4.97
CA GLU A 111 4.29 18.72 5.43
C GLU A 111 4.77 17.53 4.57
N PHE A 112 3.86 16.63 4.22
CA PHE A 112 4.17 15.51 3.33
C PHE A 112 4.67 16.01 1.97
N ILE A 113 3.95 16.92 1.32
CA ILE A 113 4.32 17.44 0.00
C ILE A 113 5.68 18.14 0.06
N ASN A 114 5.91 18.98 1.07
CA ASN A 114 7.17 19.72 1.22
C ASN A 114 8.35 18.75 1.41
N LYS A 115 8.23 17.79 2.30
CA LYS A 115 9.28 16.79 2.53
C LYS A 115 9.50 15.87 1.31
N PHE A 116 8.43 15.48 0.62
CA PHE A 116 8.51 14.63 -0.56
C PHE A 116 9.28 15.32 -1.68
N ASN A 117 8.99 16.59 -1.97
CA ASN A 117 9.67 17.37 -3.01
C ASN A 117 11.17 17.57 -2.73
N VAL A 118 11.58 17.66 -1.46
CA VAL A 118 13.00 17.77 -1.06
C VAL A 118 13.72 16.44 -1.20
N ASN A 119 13.03 15.30 -1.01
CA ASN A 119 13.61 13.97 -1.02
C ASN A 119 13.42 13.20 -2.35
N SER A 120 12.83 13.86 -3.33
CA SER A 120 12.54 13.25 -4.66
C SER A 120 13.70 13.41 -5.62
#